data_4d8418de6c39479ed59613b90f9eeba3
#
_entry.id   4d8418de6c39479ed59613b90f9eeba3
#
_cell.length_a   1.000
_cell.length_b   1.000
_cell.length_c   1.000
_cell.angle_alpha   90.00
_cell.angle_beta   90.00
_cell.angle_gamma   90.00
#
_symmetry.space_group_name_H-M   'P 1'
#
loop_
_entity.id
_entity.type
_entity.pdbx_description
1 polymer ?
#
loop_
_entity_poly.entity_id
_entity_poly.type
_entity_poly.pdbx_seq_one_letter_code
_entity_poly.pdbx_strand_id
1 'polypeptide(L)'
;MAMTVVVPGSAQIAAGDRRLGKIALRCAAAGLAFVVALVIVGVVAPQQLVAAFTDTWFLVALRLGLVIYAVGWAFLLVDAWRIADPLGLAQGQRLFVTGLNGLLCFGLSGGLLFTSHLVAVQHDFIETVFGSQPASEPERGRYNILLLGGDAGPGRSGVRPDSLSVASIDEETGRTVLLGLPRNLADVPFPDGTVMSTRFPNGFDCDGCYLNGVNTWAEDHAELFPGVENPGIEATTQAVEEITGLAINYYALIDLRGFRDLVDATGGVDIAVGERIPIGGVGGPVTGWIEPGRQHLDGYETLWYARSRATSNDYSRMARQKCVMSAMLHQLDPQTVVTNFGAIAKAGKQVISTSMPASELATFVDLAVKAKGMPVSSVSFVPPKVDTSDPDWQLIRTMVSDAMDRSEGKDGLDLARALPRDKNPRDKKKPRPDANDSSDLARSC
;
A
#
# COMPACT_ATOMS: atom_id res chain seq x y z
N MET A 1 -19.09 -12.08 -40.74
CA MET A 1 -18.52 -11.14 -39.74
C MET A 1 -19.26 -11.16 -38.41
N ALA A 2 -20.54 -10.76 -38.31
CA ALA A 2 -21.29 -10.81 -37.05
C ALA A 2 -21.27 -12.20 -36.41
N MET A 3 -21.42 -13.27 -37.20
CA MET A 3 -21.30 -14.65 -36.70
C MET A 3 -19.92 -14.97 -36.14
N THR A 4 -18.84 -14.44 -36.70
CA THR A 4 -17.47 -14.67 -36.21
C THR A 4 -17.22 -14.00 -34.85
N VAL A 5 -17.90 -12.87 -34.54
CA VAL A 5 -17.82 -12.22 -33.24
C VAL A 5 -18.50 -13.05 -32.15
N VAL A 6 -19.67 -13.61 -32.45
CA VAL A 6 -20.45 -14.43 -31.49
C VAL A 6 -19.88 -15.84 -31.40
N VAL A 7 -19.51 -16.45 -32.53
CA VAL A 7 -18.94 -17.79 -32.61
C VAL A 7 -17.67 -17.74 -33.47
N PRO A 8 -16.49 -17.59 -32.84
CA PRO A 8 -15.21 -17.51 -33.54
C PRO A 8 -14.97 -18.71 -34.45
N GLY A 9 -14.60 -18.44 -35.70
CA GLY A 9 -14.40 -19.47 -36.71
C GLY A 9 -15.62 -19.92 -37.46
N SER A 10 -16.82 -19.41 -37.17
CA SER A 10 -18.06 -19.79 -37.86
C SER A 10 -18.07 -19.40 -39.33
N ALA A 11 -17.54 -18.22 -39.70
CA ALA A 11 -17.42 -17.82 -41.10
C ALA A 11 -16.46 -18.74 -41.89
N GLN A 12 -15.36 -19.12 -41.30
CA GLN A 12 -14.38 -20.03 -41.88
C GLN A 12 -14.97 -21.43 -42.11
N ILE A 13 -15.73 -21.95 -41.15
CA ILE A 13 -16.45 -23.25 -41.31
C ILE A 13 -17.45 -23.16 -42.45
N ALA A 14 -18.22 -22.07 -42.53
CA ALA A 14 -19.22 -21.88 -43.58
C ALA A 14 -18.59 -21.74 -44.98
N ALA A 15 -17.38 -21.18 -45.07
CA ALA A 15 -16.59 -21.03 -46.28
C ALA A 15 -15.83 -22.33 -46.70
N GLY A 16 -15.89 -23.40 -45.90
CA GLY A 16 -15.26 -24.69 -46.19
C GLY A 16 -13.93 -24.92 -45.47
N ASP A 17 -13.31 -23.93 -44.85
CA ASP A 17 -12.11 -24.16 -44.02
C ASP A 17 -12.47 -24.64 -42.60
N ARG A 18 -12.80 -25.95 -42.57
CA ARG A 18 -13.18 -26.60 -41.31
C ARG A 18 -12.03 -26.75 -40.32
N ARG A 19 -10.76 -26.72 -40.79
CA ARG A 19 -9.59 -26.84 -39.88
C ARG A 19 -9.41 -25.56 -39.08
N LEU A 20 -9.30 -24.44 -39.76
CA LEU A 20 -9.14 -23.12 -39.12
C LEU A 20 -10.33 -22.81 -38.21
N GLY A 21 -11.56 -23.01 -38.67
CA GLY A 21 -12.75 -22.77 -37.89
C GLY A 21 -12.85 -23.60 -36.61
N LYS A 22 -12.46 -24.90 -36.65
CA LYS A 22 -12.42 -25.77 -35.46
C LYS A 22 -11.34 -25.34 -34.47
N ILE A 23 -10.15 -24.89 -34.93
CA ILE A 23 -9.11 -24.36 -34.06
C ILE A 23 -9.59 -23.09 -33.38
N ALA A 24 -10.16 -22.15 -34.13
CA ALA A 24 -10.71 -20.91 -33.59
C ALA A 24 -11.78 -21.16 -32.53
N LEU A 25 -12.70 -22.09 -32.78
CA LEU A 25 -13.75 -22.46 -31.82
C LEU A 25 -13.18 -23.07 -30.54
N ARG A 26 -12.18 -23.96 -30.67
CA ARG A 26 -11.50 -24.55 -29.48
C ARG A 26 -10.76 -23.49 -28.67
N CYS A 27 -10.04 -22.58 -29.33
CA CYS A 27 -9.36 -21.49 -28.65
C CYS A 27 -10.36 -20.57 -27.94
N ALA A 28 -11.50 -20.26 -28.57
CA ALA A 28 -12.54 -19.45 -27.94
C ALA A 28 -13.17 -20.15 -26.72
N ALA A 29 -13.47 -21.48 -26.86
CA ALA A 29 -13.99 -22.25 -25.74
C ALA A 29 -12.98 -22.35 -24.59
N ALA A 30 -11.69 -22.50 -24.88
CA ALA A 30 -10.63 -22.49 -23.88
C ALA A 30 -10.51 -21.10 -23.19
N GLY A 31 -10.58 -20.01 -23.95
CA GLY A 31 -10.58 -18.66 -23.39
C GLY A 31 -11.78 -18.38 -22.49
N LEU A 32 -12.98 -18.80 -22.92
CA LEU A 32 -14.19 -18.71 -22.11
C LEU A 32 -14.08 -19.55 -20.83
N ALA A 33 -13.61 -20.79 -20.94
CA ALA A 33 -13.40 -21.66 -19.78
C ALA A 33 -12.39 -21.07 -18.80
N PHE A 34 -11.32 -20.45 -19.30
CA PHE A 34 -10.35 -19.75 -18.48
C PHE A 34 -10.98 -18.57 -17.72
N VAL A 35 -11.76 -17.71 -18.38
CA VAL A 35 -12.45 -16.60 -17.73
C VAL A 35 -13.44 -17.11 -16.68
N VAL A 36 -14.22 -18.16 -16.99
CA VAL A 36 -15.14 -18.78 -16.03
C VAL A 36 -14.38 -19.35 -14.84
N ALA A 37 -13.25 -20.00 -15.05
CA ALA A 37 -12.39 -20.51 -13.98
C ALA A 37 -11.89 -19.38 -13.07
N LEU A 38 -11.43 -18.25 -13.65
CA LEU A 38 -11.02 -17.07 -12.86
C LEU A 38 -12.16 -16.51 -12.02
N VAL A 39 -13.38 -16.43 -12.57
CA VAL A 39 -14.55 -15.96 -11.82
C VAL A 39 -14.88 -16.93 -10.69
N ILE A 40 -14.88 -18.25 -10.94
CA ILE A 40 -15.14 -19.26 -9.90
C ILE A 40 -14.09 -19.16 -8.78
N VAL A 41 -12.80 -19.09 -9.14
CA VAL A 41 -11.72 -18.95 -8.15
C VAL A 41 -11.88 -17.63 -7.38
N GLY A 42 -12.23 -16.54 -8.04
CA GLY A 42 -12.47 -15.26 -7.37
C GLY A 42 -13.62 -15.25 -6.36
N VAL A 43 -14.64 -16.10 -6.60
CA VAL A 43 -15.77 -16.25 -5.66
C VAL A 43 -15.47 -17.25 -4.54
N VAL A 44 -14.84 -18.38 -4.88
CA VAL A 44 -14.64 -19.50 -3.94
C VAL A 44 -13.35 -19.34 -3.12
N ALA A 45 -12.30 -18.82 -3.74
CA ALA A 45 -10.98 -18.70 -3.14
C ALA A 45 -10.27 -17.39 -3.57
N PRO A 46 -10.77 -16.22 -3.14
CA PRO A 46 -10.26 -14.91 -3.57
C PRO A 46 -8.77 -14.73 -3.29
N GLN A 47 -8.26 -15.30 -2.20
CA GLN A 47 -6.84 -15.28 -1.86
C GLN A 47 -5.97 -15.96 -2.92
N GLN A 48 -6.41 -17.09 -3.49
CA GLN A 48 -5.68 -17.76 -4.56
C GLN A 48 -5.66 -16.95 -5.85
N LEU A 49 -6.76 -16.20 -6.11
CA LEU A 49 -6.80 -15.29 -7.25
C LEU A 49 -5.80 -14.15 -7.07
N VAL A 50 -5.76 -13.54 -5.88
CA VAL A 50 -4.78 -12.50 -5.57
C VAL A 50 -3.36 -13.05 -5.71
N ALA A 51 -3.07 -14.23 -5.13
CA ALA A 51 -1.76 -14.87 -5.26
C ALA A 51 -1.36 -15.13 -6.73
N ALA A 52 -2.29 -15.60 -7.56
CA ALA A 52 -2.01 -15.78 -9.00
C ALA A 52 -1.70 -14.45 -9.70
N PHE A 53 -2.44 -13.37 -9.38
CA PHE A 53 -2.22 -12.05 -9.98
C PHE A 53 -1.03 -11.28 -9.38
N THR A 54 -0.36 -11.84 -8.37
CA THR A 54 0.93 -11.34 -7.84
C THR A 54 2.12 -12.20 -8.29
N ASP A 55 1.86 -13.38 -8.85
CA ASP A 55 2.91 -14.25 -9.39
C ASP A 55 3.43 -13.72 -10.73
N THR A 56 4.71 -13.44 -10.79
CA THR A 56 5.40 -12.84 -11.94
C THR A 56 5.28 -13.74 -13.18
N TRP A 57 5.43 -15.05 -13.03
CA TRP A 57 5.35 -15.99 -14.14
C TRP A 57 3.94 -16.10 -14.70
N PHE A 58 2.93 -16.11 -13.82
CA PHE A 58 1.54 -16.10 -14.24
C PHE A 58 1.21 -14.82 -15.04
N LEU A 59 1.66 -13.65 -14.58
CA LEU A 59 1.44 -12.38 -15.27
C LEU A 59 2.10 -12.35 -16.65
N VAL A 60 3.34 -12.85 -16.78
CA VAL A 60 4.02 -12.97 -18.07
C VAL A 60 3.25 -13.92 -19.00
N ALA A 61 2.82 -15.09 -18.51
CA ALA A 61 2.05 -16.06 -19.28
C ALA A 61 0.69 -15.48 -19.72
N LEU A 62 -0.01 -14.78 -18.81
CA LEU A 62 -1.28 -14.10 -19.10
C LEU A 62 -1.12 -13.03 -20.17
N ARG A 63 -0.08 -12.19 -20.04
CA ARG A 63 0.26 -11.15 -21.03
C ARG A 63 0.48 -11.74 -22.41
N LEU A 64 1.32 -12.76 -22.50
CA LEU A 64 1.60 -13.46 -23.79
C LEU A 64 0.33 -14.09 -24.36
N GLY A 65 -0.48 -14.74 -23.53
CA GLY A 65 -1.76 -15.29 -23.91
C GLY A 65 -2.71 -14.26 -24.50
N LEU A 66 -2.85 -13.10 -23.85
CA LEU A 66 -3.67 -12.00 -24.32
C LEU A 66 -3.21 -11.44 -25.66
N VAL A 67 -1.89 -11.28 -25.87
CA VAL A 67 -1.32 -10.83 -27.16
C VAL A 67 -1.60 -11.85 -28.25
N ILE A 68 -1.34 -13.14 -28.02
CA ILE A 68 -1.60 -14.22 -28.99
C ILE A 68 -3.09 -14.24 -29.34
N TYR A 69 -3.96 -14.09 -28.34
CA TYR A 69 -5.40 -14.11 -28.53
C TYR A 69 -5.88 -12.88 -29.32
N ALA A 70 -5.29 -11.68 -29.07
CA ALA A 70 -5.57 -10.47 -29.82
C ALA A 70 -5.19 -10.60 -31.31
N VAL A 71 -4.00 -11.15 -31.59
CA VAL A 71 -3.54 -11.42 -32.95
C VAL A 71 -4.42 -12.45 -33.64
N GLY A 72 -4.81 -13.52 -32.93
CA GLY A 72 -5.73 -14.53 -33.43
C GLY A 72 -7.09 -13.95 -33.83
N TRP A 73 -7.67 -13.08 -33.01
CA TRP A 73 -8.93 -12.39 -33.33
C TRP A 73 -8.80 -11.44 -34.53
N ALA A 74 -7.73 -10.64 -34.60
CA ALA A 74 -7.46 -9.79 -35.74
C ALA A 74 -7.39 -10.62 -37.03
N PHE A 75 -6.65 -11.74 -36.99
CA PHE A 75 -6.52 -12.66 -38.13
C PHE A 75 -7.89 -13.21 -38.56
N LEU A 76 -8.70 -13.71 -37.63
CA LEU A 76 -10.01 -14.29 -37.93
C LEU A 76 -10.98 -13.27 -38.54
N LEU A 77 -10.96 -12.02 -38.06
CA LEU A 77 -11.81 -10.96 -38.59
C LEU A 77 -11.37 -10.50 -39.99
N VAL A 78 -10.05 -10.38 -40.22
CA VAL A 78 -9.50 -10.07 -41.56
C VAL A 78 -9.82 -11.20 -42.54
N ASP A 79 -9.67 -12.45 -42.14
CA ASP A 79 -9.99 -13.60 -42.98
C ASP A 79 -11.50 -13.71 -43.27
N ALA A 80 -12.35 -13.47 -42.28
CA ALA A 80 -13.81 -13.38 -42.48
C ALA A 80 -14.21 -12.24 -43.42
N TRP A 81 -13.46 -11.13 -43.43
CA TRP A 81 -13.64 -10.03 -44.37
C TRP A 81 -13.23 -10.47 -45.81
N ARG A 82 -12.11 -11.18 -45.96
CA ARG A 82 -11.67 -11.73 -47.26
C ARG A 82 -12.69 -12.69 -47.84
N ILE A 83 -13.22 -13.62 -47.01
CA ILE A 83 -14.23 -14.62 -47.41
C ILE A 83 -15.52 -13.95 -47.88
N ALA A 84 -15.87 -12.79 -47.31
CA ALA A 84 -17.08 -12.04 -47.69
C ALA A 84 -17.01 -11.35 -49.08
N ASP A 85 -15.86 -11.44 -49.76
CA ASP A 85 -15.55 -10.79 -51.04
C ASP A 85 -16.11 -9.34 -51.16
N PRO A 86 -15.65 -8.41 -50.35
CA PRO A 86 -16.18 -7.05 -50.27
C PRO A 86 -15.96 -6.25 -51.54
N LEU A 87 -15.01 -6.69 -52.40
CA LEU A 87 -14.75 -5.99 -53.69
C LEU A 87 -15.86 -6.18 -54.69
N GLY A 88 -16.64 -7.26 -54.61
CA GLY A 88 -17.84 -7.51 -55.40
C GLY A 88 -19.10 -6.70 -55.00
N LEU A 89 -19.05 -5.97 -53.86
CA LEU A 89 -20.19 -5.23 -53.33
C LEU A 89 -20.27 -3.80 -53.90
N ALA A 90 -21.47 -3.21 -53.91
CA ALA A 90 -21.66 -1.81 -54.22
C ALA A 90 -20.87 -0.92 -53.25
N GLN A 91 -20.41 0.24 -53.70
CA GLN A 91 -19.51 1.12 -52.98
C GLN A 91 -19.95 1.42 -51.52
N GLY A 92 -21.22 1.75 -51.30
CA GLY A 92 -21.78 2.03 -49.98
C GLY A 92 -21.75 0.80 -49.06
N GLN A 93 -22.11 -0.37 -49.57
CA GLN A 93 -22.08 -1.64 -48.83
C GLN A 93 -20.65 -2.05 -48.49
N ARG A 94 -19.71 -1.86 -49.44
CA ARG A 94 -18.28 -2.13 -49.23
C ARG A 94 -17.70 -1.27 -48.12
N LEU A 95 -17.98 0.05 -48.13
CA LEU A 95 -17.50 0.97 -47.08
C LEU A 95 -18.09 0.59 -45.72
N PHE A 96 -19.36 0.24 -45.65
CA PHE A 96 -20.01 -0.17 -44.41
C PHE A 96 -19.40 -1.48 -43.86
N VAL A 97 -19.24 -2.51 -44.69
CA VAL A 97 -18.67 -3.80 -44.28
C VAL A 97 -17.24 -3.67 -43.86
N THR A 98 -16.42 -2.89 -44.57
CA THR A 98 -15.02 -2.64 -44.24
C THR A 98 -14.89 -1.82 -42.95
N GLY A 99 -15.71 -0.75 -42.81
CA GLY A 99 -15.73 0.07 -41.59
C GLY A 99 -16.15 -0.73 -40.36
N LEU A 100 -17.22 -1.55 -40.49
CA LEU A 100 -17.67 -2.43 -39.39
C LEU A 100 -16.60 -3.45 -39.01
N ASN A 101 -15.95 -4.07 -39.99
CA ASN A 101 -14.85 -5.02 -39.70
C ASN A 101 -13.67 -4.34 -39.02
N GLY A 102 -13.28 -3.16 -39.47
CA GLY A 102 -12.26 -2.33 -38.82
C GLY A 102 -12.64 -2.03 -37.37
N LEU A 103 -13.86 -1.56 -37.12
CA LEU A 103 -14.34 -1.28 -35.77
C LEU A 103 -14.28 -2.51 -34.87
N LEU A 104 -14.74 -3.67 -35.35
CA LEU A 104 -14.71 -4.93 -34.60
C LEU A 104 -13.25 -5.39 -34.33
N CYS A 105 -12.39 -5.30 -35.35
CA CYS A 105 -10.98 -5.65 -35.21
C CYS A 105 -10.26 -4.77 -34.18
N PHE A 106 -10.40 -3.45 -34.30
CA PHE A 106 -9.79 -2.52 -33.37
C PHE A 106 -10.41 -2.62 -31.96
N GLY A 107 -11.74 -2.80 -31.86
CA GLY A 107 -12.43 -2.95 -30.57
C GLY A 107 -12.01 -4.20 -29.81
N LEU A 108 -12.05 -5.38 -30.44
CA LEU A 108 -11.72 -6.64 -29.79
C LEU A 108 -10.21 -6.78 -29.56
N SER A 109 -9.41 -6.64 -30.62
CA SER A 109 -7.97 -6.83 -30.49
C SER A 109 -7.33 -5.68 -29.72
N GLY A 110 -7.80 -4.44 -29.89
CA GLY A 110 -7.37 -3.30 -29.11
C GLY A 110 -7.70 -3.42 -27.62
N GLY A 111 -8.89 -3.90 -27.29
CA GLY A 111 -9.28 -4.20 -25.90
C GLY A 111 -8.39 -5.25 -25.24
N LEU A 112 -8.09 -6.34 -25.96
CA LEU A 112 -7.18 -7.40 -25.47
C LEU A 112 -5.75 -6.89 -25.30
N LEU A 113 -5.25 -6.07 -26.23
CA LEU A 113 -3.92 -5.45 -26.11
C LEU A 113 -3.86 -4.43 -24.97
N PHE A 114 -4.94 -3.68 -24.77
CA PHE A 114 -5.03 -2.77 -23.62
C PHE A 114 -5.02 -3.53 -22.30
N THR A 115 -5.76 -4.65 -22.20
CA THR A 115 -5.72 -5.52 -21.02
C THR A 115 -4.30 -6.10 -20.82
N SER A 116 -3.63 -6.52 -21.91
CA SER A 116 -2.23 -6.95 -21.86
C SER A 116 -1.28 -5.87 -21.36
N HIS A 117 -1.54 -4.61 -21.73
CA HIS A 117 -0.77 -3.47 -21.21
C HIS A 117 -1.02 -3.26 -19.70
N LEU A 118 -2.25 -3.39 -19.22
CA LEU A 118 -2.55 -3.31 -17.79
C LEU A 118 -1.81 -4.40 -16.99
N VAL A 119 -1.78 -5.64 -17.52
CA VAL A 119 -1.01 -6.74 -16.93
C VAL A 119 0.49 -6.42 -16.89
N ALA A 120 1.02 -5.77 -17.92
CA ALA A 120 2.43 -5.34 -17.93
C ALA A 120 2.72 -4.27 -16.87
N VAL A 121 1.81 -3.30 -16.70
CA VAL A 121 1.92 -2.26 -15.64
C VAL A 121 1.90 -2.89 -14.26
N GLN A 122 1.04 -3.89 -14.06
CA GLN A 122 0.95 -4.62 -12.79
C GLN A 122 2.23 -5.41 -12.49
N HIS A 123 2.75 -6.15 -13.48
CA HIS A 123 4.00 -6.89 -13.37
C HIS A 123 5.17 -5.98 -12.96
N ASP A 124 5.36 -4.92 -13.71
CA ASP A 124 6.36 -3.90 -13.43
C ASP A 124 6.21 -3.26 -12.03
N PHE A 125 4.97 -3.03 -11.57
CA PHE A 125 4.69 -2.50 -10.24
C PHE A 125 5.18 -3.47 -9.16
N ILE A 126 4.83 -4.76 -9.32
CA ILE A 126 5.23 -5.81 -8.37
C ILE A 126 6.75 -5.89 -8.29
N GLU A 127 7.46 -5.95 -9.41
CA GLU A 127 8.93 -6.04 -9.42
C GLU A 127 9.63 -4.78 -8.87
N THR A 128 8.98 -3.62 -8.98
CA THR A 128 9.61 -2.35 -8.55
C THR A 128 9.38 -2.06 -7.07
N VAL A 129 8.21 -2.42 -6.54
CA VAL A 129 7.78 -2.03 -5.18
C VAL A 129 8.11 -3.12 -4.17
N PHE A 130 7.93 -4.38 -4.53
CA PHE A 130 8.05 -5.50 -3.59
C PHE A 130 9.45 -6.07 -3.57
N GLY A 131 9.90 -6.46 -2.35
CA GLY A 131 11.21 -7.04 -2.13
C GLY A 131 11.34 -8.47 -2.68
N SER A 132 12.57 -8.90 -2.86
CA SER A 132 12.93 -10.28 -3.21
C SER A 132 13.22 -11.16 -1.99
N GLN A 133 13.00 -10.65 -0.79
CA GLN A 133 13.23 -11.36 0.46
C GLN A 133 12.27 -12.55 0.60
N PRO A 134 12.66 -13.64 1.28
CA PRO A 134 11.73 -14.71 1.61
C PRO A 134 10.60 -14.19 2.51
N ALA A 135 9.44 -14.85 2.43
CA ALA A 135 8.34 -14.57 3.34
C ALA A 135 8.77 -14.78 4.80
N SER A 136 8.38 -13.84 5.67
CA SER A 136 8.64 -13.91 7.10
C SER A 136 7.40 -14.42 7.82
N GLU A 137 7.56 -15.37 8.73
CA GLU A 137 6.45 -15.83 9.54
C GLU A 137 6.10 -14.79 10.64
N PRO A 138 4.81 -14.70 11.05
CA PRO A 138 4.40 -13.80 12.11
C PRO A 138 5.06 -14.19 13.44
N GLU A 139 5.56 -13.22 14.18
CA GLU A 139 6.10 -13.47 15.51
C GLU A 139 4.98 -13.34 16.55
N ARG A 140 4.80 -14.41 17.36
CA ARG A 140 3.73 -14.50 18.38
C ARG A 140 2.33 -14.19 17.80
N GLY A 141 2.07 -14.61 16.55
CA GLY A 141 0.80 -14.40 15.86
C GLY A 141 0.60 -12.97 15.35
N ARG A 142 1.67 -12.18 15.22
CA ARG A 142 1.57 -10.80 14.74
C ARG A 142 2.62 -10.48 13.67
N TYR A 143 2.21 -9.74 12.67
CA TYR A 143 3.13 -9.12 11.72
C TYR A 143 3.49 -7.71 12.18
N ASN A 144 4.78 -7.45 12.35
CA ASN A 144 5.32 -6.15 12.73
C ASN A 144 5.94 -5.47 11.50
N ILE A 145 5.35 -4.36 11.08
CA ILE A 145 5.80 -3.61 9.91
C ILE A 145 6.36 -2.27 10.36
N LEU A 146 7.63 -2.02 10.05
CA LEU A 146 8.25 -0.72 10.28
C LEU A 146 7.83 0.26 9.17
N LEU A 147 7.06 1.28 9.54
CA LEU A 147 6.61 2.34 8.65
C LEU A 147 7.55 3.53 8.74
N LEU A 148 8.21 3.87 7.64
CA LEU A 148 9.17 4.96 7.53
C LEU A 148 8.63 6.04 6.58
N GLY A 149 8.49 7.25 7.09
CA GLY A 149 8.19 8.44 6.29
C GLY A 149 9.46 9.26 6.10
N GLY A 150 10.00 9.30 4.89
CA GLY A 150 11.27 9.96 4.59
C GLY A 150 11.08 11.30 3.86
N ASP A 151 11.96 12.27 4.14
CA ASP A 151 12.06 13.53 3.39
C ASP A 151 13.17 13.37 2.32
N ALA A 152 12.92 12.53 1.30
CA ALA A 152 13.77 12.46 0.12
C ALA A 152 13.38 13.59 -0.83
N GLY A 153 14.30 14.53 -1.05
CA GLY A 153 14.08 15.67 -1.95
C GLY A 153 15.29 15.94 -2.85
N PRO A 154 15.13 16.68 -3.98
CA PRO A 154 16.24 17.06 -4.84
C PRO A 154 17.31 17.80 -4.04
N GLY A 155 18.56 17.29 -4.08
CA GLY A 155 19.72 17.91 -3.41
C GLY A 155 19.99 17.40 -1.98
N ARG A 156 19.30 16.33 -1.52
CA ARG A 156 19.63 15.62 -0.29
C ARG A 156 20.07 14.20 -0.62
N SER A 157 21.28 13.84 -0.20
CA SER A 157 21.76 12.47 -0.21
C SER A 157 21.16 11.72 0.99
N GLY A 158 20.52 10.58 0.73
CA GLY A 158 19.94 9.71 1.75
C GLY A 158 18.49 10.06 2.14
N VAL A 159 17.78 9.06 2.64
CA VAL A 159 16.43 9.20 3.22
C VAL A 159 16.60 9.47 4.71
N ARG A 160 16.13 10.62 5.20
CA ARG A 160 16.05 10.89 6.63
C ARG A 160 14.64 10.60 7.11
N PRO A 161 14.41 9.51 7.85
CA PRO A 161 13.08 9.20 8.35
C PRO A 161 12.66 10.22 9.43
N ASP A 162 11.72 11.07 9.08
CA ASP A 162 11.13 12.03 10.02
C ASP A 162 9.84 11.50 10.66
N SER A 163 9.34 10.36 10.19
CA SER A 163 8.21 9.62 10.76
C SER A 163 8.59 8.15 10.90
N LEU A 164 8.56 7.64 12.13
CA LEU A 164 8.84 6.25 12.44
C LEU A 164 7.69 5.69 13.26
N SER A 165 7.13 4.58 12.80
CA SER A 165 6.07 3.87 13.51
C SER A 165 6.16 2.38 13.21
N VAL A 166 5.76 1.53 14.17
CA VAL A 166 5.55 0.10 13.92
C VAL A 166 4.06 -0.17 13.90
N ALA A 167 3.57 -0.77 12.83
CA ALA A 167 2.24 -1.34 12.76
C ALA A 167 2.33 -2.82 13.11
N SER A 168 1.82 -3.20 14.29
CA SER A 168 1.72 -4.59 14.71
C SER A 168 0.30 -5.08 14.44
N ILE A 169 0.16 -6.09 13.58
CA ILE A 169 -1.12 -6.58 13.06
C ILE A 169 -1.28 -8.04 13.48
N ASP A 170 -2.34 -8.33 14.17
CA ASP A 170 -2.72 -9.70 14.55
C ASP A 170 -3.14 -10.50 13.31
N GLU A 171 -2.55 -11.66 13.08
CA GLU A 171 -2.74 -12.45 11.85
C GLU A 171 -4.14 -13.05 11.70
N GLU A 172 -4.81 -13.34 12.82
CA GLU A 172 -6.13 -13.96 12.80
C GLU A 172 -7.24 -12.90 12.66
N THR A 173 -7.13 -11.81 13.41
CA THR A 173 -8.22 -10.84 13.57
C THR A 173 -8.01 -9.55 12.76
N GLY A 174 -6.79 -9.24 12.35
CA GLY A 174 -6.41 -7.96 11.75
C GLY A 174 -6.35 -6.79 12.76
N ARG A 175 -6.51 -7.04 14.06
CA ARG A 175 -6.39 -6.00 15.09
C ARG A 175 -4.99 -5.35 15.03
N THR A 176 -4.98 -4.04 14.92
CA THR A 176 -3.75 -3.29 14.67
C THR A 176 -3.41 -2.38 15.85
N VAL A 177 -2.14 -2.42 16.26
CA VAL A 177 -1.54 -1.50 17.21
C VAL A 177 -0.50 -0.65 16.49
N LEU A 178 -0.63 0.67 16.55
CA LEU A 178 0.35 1.61 16.00
C LEU A 178 1.26 2.12 17.11
N LEU A 179 2.53 1.73 17.07
CA LEU A 179 3.57 2.20 17.98
C LEU A 179 4.30 3.38 17.33
N GLY A 180 4.23 4.57 17.92
CA GLY A 180 4.88 5.76 17.40
C GLY A 180 6.22 5.99 18.10
N LEU A 181 7.31 6.02 17.32
CA LEU A 181 8.65 6.31 17.81
C LEU A 181 9.00 7.78 17.51
N PRO A 182 9.23 8.61 18.53
CA PRO A 182 9.73 9.97 18.32
C PRO A 182 11.09 9.94 17.61
N ARG A 183 11.22 10.72 16.56
CA ARG A 183 12.46 10.83 15.80
C ARG A 183 13.66 11.34 16.61
N ASN A 184 13.39 12.02 17.72
CA ASN A 184 14.37 12.64 18.63
C ASN A 184 14.65 11.80 19.89
N LEU A 185 14.42 10.48 19.85
CA LEU A 185 14.93 9.60 20.90
C LEU A 185 16.45 9.62 20.88
N ALA A 186 17.06 9.93 22.04
CA ALA A 186 18.52 9.93 22.25
C ALA A 186 19.00 8.54 22.68
N ASP A 187 20.30 8.32 22.67
CA ASP A 187 21.00 7.15 23.19
C ASP A 187 20.42 5.82 22.67
N VAL A 188 20.06 5.81 21.40
CA VAL A 188 19.35 4.68 20.76
C VAL A 188 20.17 3.38 20.87
N PRO A 189 19.63 2.32 21.46
CA PRO A 189 20.33 1.04 21.63
C PRO A 189 20.35 0.24 20.33
N PHE A 190 21.30 -0.69 20.25
CA PHE A 190 21.42 -1.63 19.14
C PHE A 190 21.64 -3.05 19.65
N PRO A 191 21.16 -4.09 18.93
CA PRO A 191 21.41 -5.47 19.30
C PRO A 191 22.90 -5.81 19.32
N ASP A 192 23.32 -6.65 20.26
CA ASP A 192 24.69 -7.08 20.37
C ASP A 192 25.21 -7.76 19.10
N GLY A 193 26.46 -7.51 18.76
CA GLY A 193 27.13 -8.08 17.59
C GLY A 193 26.82 -7.40 16.26
N THR A 194 26.01 -6.34 16.25
CA THR A 194 25.77 -5.53 15.06
C THR A 194 26.91 -4.53 14.82
N VAL A 195 26.99 -3.99 13.60
CA VAL A 195 27.94 -2.90 13.27
C VAL A 195 27.71 -1.70 14.19
N MET A 196 26.45 -1.37 14.39
CA MET A 196 26.06 -0.21 15.20
C MET A 196 26.40 -0.39 16.67
N SER A 197 26.17 -1.56 17.29
CA SER A 197 26.54 -1.82 18.68
C SER A 197 28.04 -1.83 18.89
N THR A 198 28.83 -2.28 17.90
CA THR A 198 30.28 -2.21 17.93
C THR A 198 30.80 -0.79 17.88
N ARG A 199 30.15 0.06 17.06
CA ARG A 199 30.55 1.48 16.90
C ARG A 199 30.06 2.37 18.03
N PHE A 200 28.88 2.07 18.55
CA PHE A 200 28.19 2.81 19.62
C PHE A 200 27.80 1.86 20.76
N PRO A 201 28.77 1.42 21.59
CA PRO A 201 28.50 0.43 22.63
C PRO A 201 27.58 0.96 23.75
N ASN A 202 27.44 2.27 23.89
CA ASN A 202 26.54 2.91 24.86
C ASN A 202 25.26 3.40 24.25
N GLY A 203 24.93 2.99 23.03
CA GLY A 203 23.86 3.55 22.21
C GLY A 203 24.35 4.67 21.29
N PHE A 204 23.49 5.21 20.46
CA PHE A 204 23.78 6.28 19.50
C PHE A 204 23.94 7.64 20.23
N ASP A 205 25.01 7.76 21.00
CA ASP A 205 25.27 8.77 22.04
C ASP A 205 26.10 10.00 21.57
N CYS A 206 26.34 10.14 20.26
CA CYS A 206 27.07 11.27 19.73
C CYS A 206 26.24 12.59 19.78
N ASP A 207 26.91 13.74 19.76
CA ASP A 207 26.25 15.04 19.82
C ASP A 207 25.27 15.24 18.63
N GLY A 208 24.01 15.50 18.95
CA GLY A 208 22.93 15.58 17.96
C GLY A 208 22.50 14.27 17.32
N CYS A 209 22.95 13.14 17.84
CA CYS A 209 22.56 11.81 17.43
C CYS A 209 21.21 11.42 18.03
N TYR A 210 20.22 11.23 17.16
CA TYR A 210 18.87 10.81 17.51
C TYR A 210 18.42 9.69 16.59
N LEU A 211 17.34 9.01 16.92
CA LEU A 211 16.82 7.88 16.15
C LEU A 211 16.72 8.16 14.65
N ASN A 212 16.29 9.36 14.24
CA ASN A 212 16.22 9.71 12.82
C ASN A 212 17.59 9.89 12.14
N GLY A 213 18.66 10.00 12.90
CA GLY A 213 20.04 10.09 12.41
C GLY A 213 20.66 8.73 12.10
N VAL A 214 20.14 7.65 12.67
CA VAL A 214 20.67 6.28 12.50
C VAL A 214 20.71 5.89 11.03
N ASN A 215 19.62 6.12 10.30
CA ASN A 215 19.55 5.83 8.87
C ASN A 215 20.66 6.55 8.08
N THR A 216 20.75 7.87 8.26
CA THR A 216 21.72 8.69 7.53
C THR A 216 23.16 8.28 7.89
N TRP A 217 23.42 8.02 9.17
CA TRP A 217 24.76 7.61 9.60
C TRP A 217 25.19 6.29 8.94
N ALA A 218 24.31 5.30 8.90
CA ALA A 218 24.62 4.00 8.31
C ALA A 218 24.78 4.09 6.78
N GLU A 219 23.98 4.91 6.10
CA GLU A 219 24.16 5.19 4.66
C GLU A 219 25.47 5.90 4.36
N ASP A 220 25.86 6.89 5.19
CA ASP A 220 27.12 7.61 5.03
C ASP A 220 28.34 6.72 5.32
N HIS A 221 28.16 5.56 5.97
CA HIS A 221 29.19 4.59 6.31
C HIS A 221 28.88 3.20 5.73
N ALA A 222 28.32 3.15 4.53
CA ALA A 222 27.89 1.91 3.87
C ALA A 222 29.02 0.87 3.74
N GLU A 223 30.28 1.31 3.72
CA GLU A 223 31.47 0.43 3.70
C GLU A 223 31.60 -0.46 4.93
N LEU A 224 30.94 -0.10 6.05
CA LEU A 224 30.91 -0.92 7.27
C LEU A 224 29.85 -2.03 7.21
N PHE A 225 28.96 -2.01 6.21
CA PHE A 225 27.85 -2.94 6.05
C PHE A 225 28.01 -3.81 4.79
N PRO A 226 29.03 -4.66 4.69
CA PRO A 226 29.31 -5.44 3.50
C PRO A 226 28.14 -6.39 3.17
N GLY A 227 27.64 -6.32 1.94
CA GLY A 227 26.55 -7.18 1.45
C GLY A 227 25.13 -6.74 1.85
N VAL A 228 24.99 -5.63 2.55
CA VAL A 228 23.69 -5.04 2.88
C VAL A 228 23.32 -4.02 1.81
N GLU A 229 22.15 -4.19 1.18
CA GLU A 229 21.70 -3.32 0.09
C GLU A 229 21.32 -1.92 0.58
N ASN A 230 20.69 -1.84 1.77
CA ASN A 230 20.17 -0.60 2.36
C ASN A 230 20.64 -0.48 3.83
N PRO A 231 21.92 -0.07 4.08
CA PRO A 231 22.49 -0.02 5.41
C PRO A 231 21.71 0.85 6.40
N GLY A 232 21.15 1.97 5.93
CA GLY A 232 20.35 2.87 6.75
C GLY A 232 19.07 2.24 7.25
N ILE A 233 18.36 1.51 6.38
CA ILE A 233 17.12 0.80 6.76
C ILE A 233 17.46 -0.35 7.72
N GLU A 234 18.51 -1.10 7.44
CA GLU A 234 18.98 -2.21 8.31
C GLU A 234 19.28 -1.71 9.72
N ALA A 235 20.12 -0.69 9.85
CA ALA A 235 20.46 -0.11 11.14
C ALA A 235 19.25 0.47 11.87
N THR A 236 18.33 1.11 11.14
CA THR A 236 17.10 1.65 11.73
C THR A 236 16.17 0.54 12.21
N THR A 237 16.06 -0.55 11.46
CA THR A 237 15.27 -1.73 11.83
C THR A 237 15.81 -2.34 13.10
N GLN A 238 17.13 -2.61 13.17
CA GLN A 238 17.80 -3.13 14.35
C GLN A 238 17.59 -2.25 15.59
N ALA A 239 17.71 -0.92 15.41
CA ALA A 239 17.42 0.03 16.48
C ALA A 239 15.97 -0.08 16.99
N VAL A 240 14.99 -0.14 16.08
CA VAL A 240 13.57 -0.25 16.44
C VAL A 240 13.27 -1.59 17.11
N GLU A 241 13.86 -2.68 16.67
CA GLU A 241 13.76 -4.00 17.32
C GLU A 241 14.28 -3.95 18.75
N GLU A 242 15.45 -3.35 18.96
CA GLU A 242 16.03 -3.24 20.30
C GLU A 242 15.23 -2.31 21.22
N ILE A 243 14.71 -1.20 20.69
CA ILE A 243 13.84 -0.29 21.44
C ILE A 243 12.54 -0.96 21.88
N THR A 244 11.87 -1.65 20.94
CA THR A 244 10.50 -2.16 21.13
C THR A 244 10.46 -3.58 21.70
N GLY A 245 11.52 -4.35 21.52
CA GLY A 245 11.56 -5.79 21.82
C GLY A 245 10.72 -6.63 20.84
N LEU A 246 10.37 -6.08 19.68
CA LEU A 246 9.62 -6.76 18.61
C LEU A 246 10.56 -7.10 17.45
N ALA A 247 10.50 -8.31 16.92
CA ALA A 247 11.11 -8.58 15.62
C ALA A 247 10.27 -7.92 14.52
N ILE A 248 10.94 -7.25 13.59
CA ILE A 248 10.31 -6.56 12.46
C ILE A 248 10.28 -7.50 11.24
N ASN A 249 9.09 -7.87 10.81
CA ASN A 249 8.91 -8.75 9.65
C ASN A 249 9.23 -8.03 8.34
N TYR A 250 8.74 -6.80 8.19
CA TYR A 250 8.90 -6.02 6.97
C TYR A 250 9.04 -4.53 7.29
N TYR A 251 9.63 -3.79 6.36
CA TYR A 251 9.54 -2.34 6.37
C TYR A 251 8.72 -1.84 5.17
N ALA A 252 8.15 -0.66 5.30
CA ALA A 252 7.59 0.12 4.23
C ALA A 252 8.06 1.57 4.34
N LEU A 253 8.76 2.04 3.32
CA LEU A 253 9.26 3.40 3.22
C LEU A 253 8.44 4.16 2.20
N ILE A 254 7.96 5.33 2.57
CA ILE A 254 7.26 6.25 1.67
C ILE A 254 7.87 7.64 1.76
N ASP A 255 8.16 8.27 0.62
CA ASP A 255 8.59 9.67 0.61
C ASP A 255 7.39 10.64 0.54
N LEU A 256 7.67 11.94 0.68
CA LEU A 256 6.63 12.97 0.70
C LEU A 256 5.83 13.04 -0.60
N ARG A 257 6.48 12.78 -1.74
CA ARG A 257 5.84 12.86 -3.05
C ARG A 257 4.89 11.69 -3.25
N GLY A 258 5.34 10.45 -2.93
CA GLY A 258 4.52 9.32 -3.06
C GLY A 258 3.38 9.23 -2.06
N PHE A 259 3.59 9.72 -0.88
CA PHE A 259 2.51 9.87 0.06
C PHE A 259 1.39 10.75 -0.52
N ARG A 260 1.74 11.93 -1.08
CA ARG A 260 0.78 12.80 -1.73
C ARG A 260 0.08 12.10 -2.91
N ASP A 261 0.88 11.51 -3.81
CA ASP A 261 0.37 10.90 -5.03
C ASP A 261 -0.47 9.64 -4.71
N LEU A 262 -0.15 8.92 -3.62
CA LEU A 262 -0.96 7.80 -3.11
C LEU A 262 -2.31 8.28 -2.58
N VAL A 263 -2.33 9.34 -1.77
CA VAL A 263 -3.58 9.91 -1.24
C VAL A 263 -4.46 10.44 -2.38
N ASP A 264 -3.89 11.14 -3.37
CA ASP A 264 -4.62 11.60 -4.55
C ASP A 264 -5.19 10.43 -5.37
N ALA A 265 -4.39 9.37 -5.56
CA ALA A 265 -4.82 8.17 -6.30
C ALA A 265 -5.95 7.40 -5.60
N THR A 266 -6.03 7.50 -4.27
CA THR A 266 -7.12 6.89 -3.47
C THR A 266 -8.34 7.80 -3.32
N GLY A 267 -8.29 9.01 -3.86
CA GLY A 267 -9.42 9.95 -3.86
C GLY A 267 -9.45 10.91 -2.66
N GLY A 268 -8.32 11.11 -1.97
CA GLY A 268 -8.24 11.95 -0.78
C GLY A 268 -8.65 11.24 0.51
N VAL A 269 -8.69 11.97 1.62
CA VAL A 269 -9.09 11.46 2.94
C VAL A 269 -10.02 12.44 3.66
N ASP A 270 -11.03 11.90 4.34
CA ASP A 270 -11.92 12.67 5.21
C ASP A 270 -11.37 12.69 6.65
N ILE A 271 -11.03 13.86 7.17
CA ILE A 271 -10.45 14.03 8.50
C ILE A 271 -11.23 15.10 9.28
N ALA A 272 -11.42 14.86 10.58
CA ALA A 272 -11.92 15.87 11.49
C ALA A 272 -10.77 16.71 12.04
N VAL A 273 -10.47 17.82 11.38
CA VAL A 273 -9.42 18.75 11.76
C VAL A 273 -9.80 19.47 13.07
N GLY A 274 -8.99 19.28 14.12
CA GLY A 274 -9.28 19.82 15.44
C GLY A 274 -8.93 21.31 15.62
N GLU A 275 -7.90 21.76 14.91
CA GLU A 275 -7.36 23.12 14.97
C GLU A 275 -6.93 23.57 13.58
N ARG A 276 -6.75 24.88 13.39
CA ARG A 276 -6.28 25.44 12.13
C ARG A 276 -4.83 25.06 11.87
N ILE A 277 -4.55 24.41 10.74
CA ILE A 277 -3.22 23.90 10.39
C ILE A 277 -2.62 24.73 9.24
N PRO A 278 -1.40 25.29 9.38
CA PRO A 278 -0.78 26.07 8.33
C PRO A 278 -0.23 25.16 7.21
N ILE A 279 -0.43 25.59 5.98
CA ILE A 279 0.21 25.07 4.79
C ILE A 279 1.46 25.92 4.54
N GLY A 280 2.65 25.32 4.59
CA GLY A 280 3.92 26.06 4.61
C GLY A 280 4.43 26.32 6.03
N GLY A 281 5.26 27.34 6.20
CA GLY A 281 5.81 27.76 7.50
C GLY A 281 6.98 26.93 8.03
N VAL A 282 7.40 25.89 7.34
CA VAL A 282 8.59 25.08 7.69
C VAL A 282 9.70 25.43 6.71
N GLY A 283 10.56 26.35 7.09
CA GLY A 283 11.63 26.85 6.23
C GLY A 283 11.17 27.79 5.09
N GLY A 284 9.92 28.26 5.12
CA GLY A 284 9.34 29.13 4.12
C GLY A 284 8.06 29.83 4.62
N PRO A 285 7.42 30.67 3.82
CA PRO A 285 6.19 31.36 4.21
C PRO A 285 5.00 30.40 4.35
N VAL A 286 4.04 30.77 5.19
CA VAL A 286 2.70 30.12 5.20
C VAL A 286 1.95 30.57 3.96
N THR A 287 1.51 29.62 3.13
CA THR A 287 0.84 29.86 1.84
C THR A 287 -0.65 29.61 1.88
N GLY A 288 -1.13 28.92 2.93
CA GLY A 288 -2.55 28.59 3.10
C GLY A 288 -2.83 28.00 4.47
N TRP A 289 -4.07 27.57 4.66
CA TRP A 289 -4.54 26.99 5.92
C TRP A 289 -5.55 25.88 5.67
N ILE A 290 -5.47 24.81 6.47
CA ILE A 290 -6.51 23.80 6.60
C ILE A 290 -7.37 24.21 7.79
N GLU A 291 -8.65 24.48 7.55
CA GLU A 291 -9.56 25.00 8.55
C GLU A 291 -10.09 23.90 9.48
N PRO A 292 -10.48 24.22 10.74
CA PRO A 292 -11.08 23.25 11.64
C PRO A 292 -12.43 22.73 11.13
N GLY A 293 -12.75 21.49 11.50
CA GLY A 293 -13.99 20.81 11.13
C GLY A 293 -13.75 19.56 10.33
N ARG A 294 -14.81 18.96 9.78
CA ARG A 294 -14.67 17.85 8.84
C ARG A 294 -14.24 18.40 7.50
N GLN A 295 -13.09 17.93 7.04
CA GLN A 295 -12.47 18.34 5.80
C GLN A 295 -12.21 17.11 4.94
N HIS A 296 -12.45 17.22 3.65
CA HIS A 296 -11.93 16.29 2.65
C HIS A 296 -10.61 16.87 2.14
N LEU A 297 -9.52 16.18 2.43
CA LEU A 297 -8.16 16.64 2.12
C LEU A 297 -7.62 15.87 0.91
N ASP A 298 -7.12 16.58 -0.08
CA ASP A 298 -6.33 15.99 -1.16
C ASP A 298 -4.93 15.57 -0.68
N GLY A 299 -4.10 15.02 -1.57
CA GLY A 299 -2.77 14.57 -1.19
C GLY A 299 -1.86 15.70 -0.72
N TYR A 300 -1.99 16.89 -1.29
CA TYR A 300 -1.19 18.04 -0.88
C TYR A 300 -1.60 18.55 0.52
N GLU A 301 -2.88 18.69 0.76
CA GLU A 301 -3.41 19.14 2.06
C GLU A 301 -3.16 18.08 3.14
N THR A 302 -3.36 16.79 2.83
CA THR A 302 -3.08 15.68 3.75
C THR A 302 -1.61 15.65 4.14
N LEU A 303 -0.70 15.86 3.17
CA LEU A 303 0.74 15.95 3.45
C LEU A 303 1.04 17.10 4.42
N TRP A 304 0.47 18.29 4.20
CA TRP A 304 0.67 19.41 5.11
C TRP A 304 0.03 19.19 6.48
N TYR A 305 -1.14 18.57 6.55
CA TYR A 305 -1.75 18.15 7.80
C TYR A 305 -0.83 17.22 8.61
N ALA A 306 -0.21 16.24 7.94
CA ALA A 306 0.68 15.26 8.56
C ALA A 306 2.07 15.81 8.93
N ARG A 307 2.57 16.87 8.27
CA ARG A 307 3.93 17.37 8.47
C ARG A 307 4.06 18.72 9.17
N SER A 308 3.00 19.53 9.22
CA SER A 308 3.06 20.90 9.74
C SER A 308 3.47 20.93 11.22
N ARG A 309 4.41 21.83 11.56
CA ARG A 309 4.91 22.08 12.92
C ARG A 309 4.90 23.57 13.26
N ALA A 310 4.48 24.44 12.34
CA ALA A 310 4.60 25.88 12.50
C ALA A 310 3.79 26.45 13.68
N THR A 311 2.70 25.76 14.08
CA THR A 311 1.84 26.17 15.21
C THR A 311 1.77 25.10 16.30
N SER A 312 2.55 24.01 16.20
CA SER A 312 2.46 22.87 17.10
C SER A 312 3.83 22.20 17.28
N ASN A 313 3.93 21.26 18.21
CA ASN A 313 5.14 20.48 18.46
C ASN A 313 5.21 19.20 17.60
N ASP A 314 6.32 18.48 17.72
CA ASP A 314 6.56 17.24 17.00
C ASP A 314 5.57 16.13 17.37
N TYR A 315 5.13 16.07 18.62
CA TYR A 315 4.20 15.06 19.14
C TYR A 315 2.77 15.26 18.59
N SER A 316 2.34 16.51 18.42
CA SER A 316 1.07 16.83 17.72
C SER A 316 1.11 16.40 16.26
N ARG A 317 2.28 16.51 15.60
CA ARG A 317 2.48 15.98 14.25
C ARG A 317 2.31 14.46 14.23
N MET A 318 2.93 13.72 15.16
CA MET A 318 2.79 12.26 15.28
C MET A 318 1.33 11.84 15.46
N ALA A 319 0.58 12.56 16.29
CA ALA A 319 -0.86 12.33 16.47
C ALA A 319 -1.63 12.49 15.14
N ARG A 320 -1.37 13.56 14.38
CA ARG A 320 -1.99 13.80 13.07
C ARG A 320 -1.62 12.72 12.04
N GLN A 321 -0.37 12.24 12.01
CA GLN A 321 0.05 11.14 11.15
C GLN A 321 -0.74 9.87 11.42
N LYS A 322 -0.98 9.54 12.67
CA LYS A 322 -1.81 8.39 13.05
C LYS A 322 -3.27 8.56 12.62
N CYS A 323 -3.81 9.76 12.72
CA CYS A 323 -5.16 10.06 12.22
C CYS A 323 -5.25 9.84 10.70
N VAL A 324 -4.25 10.26 9.93
CA VAL A 324 -4.21 10.00 8.49
C VAL A 324 -4.14 8.50 8.21
N MET A 325 -3.25 7.76 8.88
CA MET A 325 -3.15 6.30 8.68
C MET A 325 -4.47 5.59 9.03
N SER A 326 -5.11 5.96 10.12
CA SER A 326 -6.42 5.43 10.50
C SER A 326 -7.50 5.77 9.47
N ALA A 327 -7.55 7.02 8.99
CA ALA A 327 -8.50 7.45 7.98
C ALA A 327 -8.31 6.69 6.67
N MET A 328 -7.07 6.55 6.19
CA MET A 328 -6.76 5.77 5.00
C MET A 328 -7.22 4.32 5.14
N LEU A 329 -6.90 3.64 6.26
CA LEU A 329 -7.29 2.24 6.48
C LEU A 329 -8.81 2.04 6.41
N HIS A 330 -9.60 2.95 7.04
CA HIS A 330 -11.04 2.79 7.13
C HIS A 330 -11.79 3.25 5.86
N GLN A 331 -11.23 4.21 5.11
CA GLN A 331 -11.88 4.84 3.97
C GLN A 331 -11.50 4.20 2.63
N LEU A 332 -10.39 3.44 2.55
CA LEU A 332 -10.02 2.70 1.36
C LEU A 332 -11.17 1.77 0.93
N ASP A 333 -11.70 2.07 -0.25
CA ASP A 333 -12.74 1.25 -0.88
C ASP A 333 -12.12 0.36 -1.97
N PRO A 334 -12.38 -0.96 -1.97
CA PRO A 334 -11.87 -1.86 -2.99
C PRO A 334 -12.21 -1.43 -4.42
N GLN A 335 -13.36 -0.81 -4.64
CA GLN A 335 -13.79 -0.31 -5.93
C GLN A 335 -12.89 0.85 -6.41
N THR A 336 -12.56 1.78 -5.52
CA THR A 336 -11.61 2.88 -5.78
C THR A 336 -10.22 2.35 -6.11
N VAL A 337 -9.75 1.32 -5.41
CA VAL A 337 -8.45 0.68 -5.70
C VAL A 337 -8.43 0.10 -7.11
N VAL A 338 -9.50 -0.61 -7.51
CA VAL A 338 -9.59 -1.23 -8.86
C VAL A 338 -9.65 -0.15 -9.95
N THR A 339 -10.47 0.88 -9.77
CA THR A 339 -10.65 1.94 -10.80
C THR A 339 -9.43 2.83 -10.95
N ASN A 340 -8.70 3.08 -9.85
CA ASN A 340 -7.51 3.94 -9.84
C ASN A 340 -6.19 3.16 -9.81
N PHE A 341 -6.25 1.85 -10.07
CA PHE A 341 -5.08 0.96 -9.98
C PHE A 341 -3.86 1.50 -10.72
N GLY A 342 -4.03 2.01 -11.94
CA GLY A 342 -2.92 2.57 -12.72
C GLY A 342 -2.25 3.79 -12.07
N ALA A 343 -3.02 4.65 -11.40
CA ALA A 343 -2.50 5.80 -10.67
C ALA A 343 -1.79 5.37 -9.38
N ILE A 344 -2.38 4.43 -8.63
CA ILE A 344 -1.80 3.86 -7.41
C ILE A 344 -0.49 3.14 -7.73
N ALA A 345 -0.46 2.32 -8.79
CA ALA A 345 0.75 1.63 -9.24
C ALA A 345 1.85 2.61 -9.66
N LYS A 346 1.49 3.72 -10.34
CA LYS A 346 2.46 4.75 -10.71
C LYS A 346 3.00 5.50 -9.49
N ALA A 347 2.15 5.85 -8.55
CA ALA A 347 2.57 6.48 -7.29
C ALA A 347 3.51 5.56 -6.50
N GLY A 348 3.17 4.27 -6.37
CA GLY A 348 3.98 3.28 -5.69
C GLY A 348 5.36 3.08 -6.31
N LYS A 349 5.46 2.98 -7.64
CA LYS A 349 6.74 2.78 -8.35
C LYS A 349 7.80 3.85 -8.08
N GLN A 350 7.39 5.08 -7.82
CA GLN A 350 8.32 6.20 -7.70
C GLN A 350 8.80 6.42 -6.27
N VAL A 351 8.15 5.79 -5.26
CA VAL A 351 8.18 6.39 -3.93
C VAL A 351 7.96 5.44 -2.77
N ILE A 352 7.52 4.23 -3.03
CA ILE A 352 7.33 3.20 -2.01
C ILE A 352 8.39 2.13 -2.21
N SER A 353 9.16 1.84 -1.16
CA SER A 353 10.07 0.70 -1.08
C SER A 353 9.65 -0.17 0.10
N THR A 354 9.61 -1.47 -0.09
CA THR A 354 9.31 -2.42 0.99
C THR A 354 10.16 -3.68 0.86
N SER A 355 10.48 -4.30 2.01
CA SER A 355 11.09 -5.63 2.03
C SER A 355 10.06 -6.76 1.88
N MET A 356 8.76 -6.45 1.93
CA MET A 356 7.70 -7.44 1.78
C MET A 356 7.77 -8.09 0.39
N PRO A 357 7.81 -9.43 0.29
CA PRO A 357 7.76 -10.09 -1.00
C PRO A 357 6.35 -10.06 -1.59
N ALA A 358 6.24 -10.08 -2.90
CA ALA A 358 4.95 -10.09 -3.61
C ALA A 358 4.06 -11.29 -3.23
N SER A 359 4.65 -12.41 -2.82
CA SER A 359 3.91 -13.60 -2.35
C SER A 359 3.06 -13.35 -1.10
N GLU A 360 3.47 -12.38 -0.26
CA GLU A 360 2.74 -12.01 0.95
C GLU A 360 1.58 -11.03 0.70
N LEU A 361 1.48 -10.46 -0.50
CA LEU A 361 0.47 -9.46 -0.80
C LEU A 361 -0.96 -9.97 -0.55
N ALA A 362 -1.23 -11.24 -0.86
CA ALA A 362 -2.55 -11.84 -0.60
C ALA A 362 -2.86 -11.90 0.90
N THR A 363 -1.90 -12.27 1.72
CA THR A 363 -1.99 -12.28 3.19
C THR A 363 -2.29 -10.88 3.72
N PHE A 364 -1.55 -9.87 3.27
CA PHE A 364 -1.73 -8.50 3.75
C PHE A 364 -3.00 -7.83 3.22
N VAL A 365 -3.49 -8.20 2.03
CA VAL A 365 -4.81 -7.76 1.55
C VAL A 365 -5.92 -8.34 2.45
N ASP A 366 -5.86 -9.61 2.82
CA ASP A 366 -6.81 -10.24 3.74
C ASP A 366 -6.76 -9.57 5.12
N LEU A 367 -5.57 -9.34 5.66
CA LEU A 367 -5.37 -8.62 6.93
C LEU A 367 -5.91 -7.19 6.87
N ALA A 368 -5.72 -6.46 5.78
CA ALA A 368 -6.27 -5.12 5.61
C ALA A 368 -7.80 -5.12 5.57
N VAL A 369 -8.41 -6.12 4.92
CA VAL A 369 -9.87 -6.29 4.92
C VAL A 369 -10.40 -6.59 6.32
N LYS A 370 -9.74 -7.47 7.07
CA LYS A 370 -10.07 -7.74 8.48
C LYS A 370 -9.90 -6.49 9.34
N ALA A 371 -8.78 -5.80 9.21
CA ALA A 371 -8.44 -4.61 9.99
C ALA A 371 -9.40 -3.44 9.75
N LYS A 372 -9.98 -3.30 8.55
CA LYS A 372 -10.95 -2.25 8.22
C LYS A 372 -12.15 -2.21 9.17
N GLY A 373 -12.58 -3.36 9.67
CA GLY A 373 -13.70 -3.48 10.61
C GLY A 373 -13.31 -3.40 12.09
N MET A 374 -12.02 -3.28 12.41
CA MET A 374 -11.51 -3.34 13.77
C MET A 374 -11.03 -1.97 14.27
N PRO A 375 -11.10 -1.69 15.58
CA PRO A 375 -10.49 -0.50 16.14
C PRO A 375 -8.96 -0.57 16.00
N VAL A 376 -8.36 0.54 15.59
CA VAL A 376 -6.90 0.71 15.57
C VAL A 376 -6.48 1.38 16.87
N SER A 377 -5.70 0.69 17.70
CA SER A 377 -5.13 1.28 18.92
C SER A 377 -3.77 1.91 18.64
N SER A 378 -3.34 2.84 19.48
CA SER A 378 -2.04 3.49 19.33
C SER A 378 -1.39 3.81 20.66
N VAL A 379 -0.06 3.70 20.67
CA VAL A 379 0.81 4.15 21.76
C VAL A 379 2.01 4.87 21.14
N SER A 380 2.37 6.06 21.67
CA SER A 380 3.60 6.76 21.32
C SER A 380 4.49 6.91 22.54
N PHE A 381 5.79 6.80 22.31
CA PHE A 381 6.80 6.94 23.36
C PHE A 381 7.20 8.42 23.53
N VAL A 382 6.24 9.20 24.03
CA VAL A 382 6.33 10.69 24.12
C VAL A 382 6.13 11.18 25.56
N PRO A 383 6.62 12.38 25.89
CA PRO A 383 6.33 13.03 27.17
C PRO A 383 4.81 13.19 27.40
N PRO A 384 4.33 13.14 28.65
CA PRO A 384 5.14 13.00 29.88
C PRO A 384 5.49 11.54 30.25
N LYS A 385 5.05 10.53 29.47
CA LYS A 385 5.26 9.11 29.80
C LYS A 385 6.71 8.67 29.57
N VAL A 386 7.31 9.11 28.46
CA VAL A 386 8.69 8.79 28.10
C VAL A 386 9.45 10.11 27.90
N ASP A 387 10.56 10.28 28.58
CA ASP A 387 11.53 11.32 28.30
C ASP A 387 12.32 10.93 27.05
N THR A 388 12.27 11.75 26.01
CA THR A 388 12.96 11.46 24.75
C THR A 388 14.45 11.78 24.79
N SER A 389 14.92 12.53 25.80
CA SER A 389 16.33 12.86 26.00
C SER A 389 17.08 11.85 26.88
N ASP A 390 16.35 11.10 27.70
CA ASP A 390 16.86 10.02 28.54
C ASP A 390 15.81 8.89 28.62
N PRO A 391 15.65 8.10 27.54
CA PRO A 391 14.58 7.13 27.46
C PRO A 391 14.80 5.90 28.34
N ASP A 392 13.79 5.54 29.14
CA ASP A 392 13.74 4.24 29.82
C ASP A 392 13.27 3.16 28.83
N TRP A 393 14.21 2.38 28.31
CA TRP A 393 13.93 1.32 27.32
C TRP A 393 13.08 0.20 27.90
N GLN A 394 13.20 -0.10 29.19
CA GLN A 394 12.37 -1.11 29.85
C GLN A 394 10.91 -0.66 29.99
N LEU A 395 10.71 0.61 30.31
CA LEU A 395 9.38 1.22 30.31
C LEU A 395 8.74 1.14 28.91
N ILE A 396 9.50 1.47 27.86
CA ILE A 396 9.02 1.40 26.48
C ILE A 396 8.58 -0.03 26.13
N ARG A 397 9.41 -1.03 26.40
CA ARG A 397 9.06 -2.45 26.16
C ARG A 397 7.83 -2.90 26.95
N THR A 398 7.67 -2.42 28.18
CA THR A 398 6.47 -2.67 28.98
C THR A 398 5.25 -2.03 28.32
N MET A 399 5.33 -0.77 27.87
CA MET A 399 4.25 -0.10 27.17
C MET A 399 3.86 -0.81 25.87
N VAL A 400 4.83 -1.40 25.16
CA VAL A 400 4.58 -2.25 23.97
C VAL A 400 3.78 -3.48 24.34
N SER A 401 4.26 -4.25 25.35
CA SER A 401 3.56 -5.45 25.83
C SER A 401 2.13 -5.15 26.26
N ASP A 402 1.93 -4.13 27.08
CA ASP A 402 0.62 -3.69 27.55
C ASP A 402 -0.31 -3.29 26.41
N ALA A 403 0.22 -2.68 25.35
CA ALA A 403 -0.56 -2.29 24.18
C ALA A 403 -1.02 -3.52 23.38
N MET A 404 -0.16 -4.53 23.23
CA MET A 404 -0.51 -5.81 22.60
C MET A 404 -1.59 -6.54 23.41
N ASP A 405 -1.39 -6.71 24.72
CA ASP A 405 -2.33 -7.40 25.61
C ASP A 405 -3.71 -6.70 25.62
N ARG A 406 -3.74 -5.36 25.64
CA ARG A 406 -4.99 -4.60 25.51
C ARG A 406 -5.67 -4.85 24.16
N SER A 407 -4.93 -4.91 23.08
CA SER A 407 -5.52 -5.16 21.75
C SER A 407 -6.13 -6.55 21.64
N GLU A 408 -5.59 -7.52 22.38
CA GLU A 408 -6.06 -8.91 22.41
C GLU A 408 -7.13 -9.16 23.49
N GLY A 409 -7.44 -8.16 24.33
CA GLY A 409 -8.43 -8.29 25.41
C GLY A 409 -7.95 -9.16 26.58
N LYS A 410 -6.64 -9.39 26.72
CA LYS A 410 -6.03 -10.24 27.76
C LYS A 410 -5.98 -9.59 29.15
N ASP A 411 -6.10 -8.27 29.21
CA ASP A 411 -6.06 -7.49 30.45
C ASP A 411 -7.37 -7.52 31.27
N GLY A 412 -8.30 -8.42 30.92
CA GLY A 412 -9.57 -8.63 31.64
C GLY A 412 -10.55 -7.46 31.58
N LEU A 413 -10.20 -6.41 30.90
CA LEU A 413 -11.08 -5.29 30.58
C LEU A 413 -11.86 -5.63 29.31
N ASP A 414 -13.04 -6.23 29.52
CA ASP A 414 -14.02 -6.47 28.48
C ASP A 414 -14.24 -5.16 27.70
N LEU A 415 -13.70 -5.04 26.47
CA LEU A 415 -13.84 -3.85 25.64
C LEU A 415 -15.31 -3.43 25.47
N ALA A 416 -16.25 -4.38 25.62
CA ALA A 416 -17.68 -4.14 25.64
C ALA A 416 -18.13 -3.37 26.90
N ARG A 417 -17.36 -3.40 28.01
CA ARG A 417 -17.63 -2.65 29.23
C ARG A 417 -17.01 -1.25 29.26
N ALA A 418 -15.97 -1.03 28.47
CA ALA A 418 -15.30 0.27 28.31
C ALA A 418 -16.07 1.24 27.40
N LEU A 419 -17.18 0.80 26.79
CA LEU A 419 -18.13 1.70 26.14
C LEU A 419 -18.95 2.42 27.22
N PRO A 420 -18.78 3.73 27.46
CA PRO A 420 -19.70 4.47 28.25
C PRO A 420 -21.06 4.39 27.56
N ARG A 421 -22.01 3.73 28.17
CA ARG A 421 -23.44 3.91 27.85
C ARG A 421 -23.79 5.36 28.20
N ASP A 422 -23.53 6.25 27.23
CA ASP A 422 -23.85 7.65 27.37
C ASP A 422 -25.39 7.83 27.38
N LYS A 423 -25.94 7.94 28.54
CA LYS A 423 -27.37 8.25 28.80
C LYS A 423 -27.53 9.60 29.49
N ASN A 424 -26.63 10.59 29.23
CA ASN A 424 -26.87 11.91 29.78
C ASN A 424 -26.44 13.05 28.84
N PRO A 425 -27.41 13.80 28.24
CA PRO A 425 -27.09 14.91 27.30
C PRO A 425 -26.46 16.14 27.97
N ARG A 426 -26.11 16.10 29.25
CA ARG A 426 -25.58 17.23 30.03
C ARG A 426 -24.09 17.14 30.35
N ASP A 427 -23.36 16.11 29.85
CA ASP A 427 -21.94 16.04 30.08
C ASP A 427 -21.18 17.03 29.14
N LYS A 428 -20.57 18.00 29.77
CA LYS A 428 -19.62 18.95 29.16
C LYS A 428 -18.64 18.14 28.30
N LYS A 429 -18.40 18.59 27.06
CA LYS A 429 -17.48 18.00 26.08
C LYS A 429 -16.23 17.48 26.78
N LYS A 430 -16.14 16.17 27.00
CA LYS A 430 -14.87 15.54 27.39
C LYS A 430 -13.88 15.82 26.29
N PRO A 431 -12.63 16.22 26.61
CA PRO A 431 -11.60 16.39 25.60
C PRO A 431 -11.46 15.09 24.82
N ARG A 432 -11.27 15.19 23.50
CA ARG A 432 -11.02 14.00 22.67
C ARG A 432 -9.79 13.28 23.22
N PRO A 433 -9.78 11.91 23.24
CA PRO A 433 -8.59 11.17 23.60
C PRO A 433 -7.40 11.56 22.70
N ASP A 434 -6.19 11.56 23.25
CA ASP A 434 -4.99 11.85 22.49
C ASP A 434 -4.71 10.71 21.51
N ALA A 435 -4.53 11.01 20.23
CA ALA A 435 -4.18 10.02 19.21
C ALA A 435 -2.79 9.38 19.44
N ASN A 436 -1.97 9.93 20.32
CA ASN A 436 -0.71 9.32 20.74
C ASN A 436 -0.89 8.19 21.78
N ASP A 437 -2.03 8.12 22.44
CA ASP A 437 -2.37 7.07 23.39
C ASP A 437 -3.88 6.80 23.35
N SER A 438 -4.30 5.98 22.43
CA SER A 438 -5.71 5.71 22.15
C SER A 438 -5.99 4.21 21.99
N SER A 439 -7.07 3.77 22.60
CA SER A 439 -7.61 2.41 22.35
C SER A 439 -8.37 2.31 21.02
N ASP A 440 -8.78 3.47 20.45
CA ASP A 440 -9.47 3.54 19.16
C ASP A 440 -9.21 4.90 18.50
N LEU A 441 -8.35 4.92 17.49
CA LEU A 441 -7.97 6.13 16.76
C LEU A 441 -9.17 6.81 16.08
N ALA A 442 -10.16 6.07 15.64
CA ALA A 442 -11.35 6.64 15.00
C ALA A 442 -12.13 7.58 15.95
N ARG A 443 -11.98 7.39 17.27
CA ARG A 443 -12.58 8.28 18.29
C ARG A 443 -11.70 9.46 18.66
N SER A 444 -10.38 9.31 18.49
CA SER A 444 -9.40 10.36 18.78
C SER A 444 -9.25 11.33 17.62
N CYS A 445 -9.49 10.85 16.43
CA CYS A 445 -9.39 11.58 15.16
C CYS A 445 -10.77 12.01 14.65
#